data_f02b9c1e5223b0ed717bdf617bb1aaee
#
_entry.id   f02b9c1e5223b0ed717bdf617bb1aaee
#
_cell.length_a   1.000
_cell.length_b   1.000
_cell.length_c   1.000
_cell.angle_alpha   90.00
_cell.angle_beta   90.00
_cell.angle_gamma   90.00
#
_symmetry.space_group_name_H-M   'P 1'
#
loop_
_entity.id
_entity.type
_entity.pdbx_description
1 polymer ?
#
loop_
_entity_poly.entity_id
_entity_poly.type
_entity_poly.pdbx_seq_one_letter_code
_entity_poly.pdbx_strand_id
1 'polypeptide(L)'
;MLIKNAKLADGRKVDALIESGKFVKIEKNIESTDLEVIDIKGKYLLPGMIDVHTHMREPGLTHKEGFSSGSRACAKGGVTTFADMPNTNPPTITVEALKEKRELAKGTSIVDYALHFGGSVNNNSEEIKKAEGVISTKVFLNVSTGKLLVEDDNVLDDIFKASKIVSVHAEEHMIDKAISLAKKHGKKLYIAHISLATELDAVREAKKTFEDVYVEVTPHHLFLTEEDAKHNPLLRMKPELKAKSDVEAMWTGIADGTINTIGTDHAPHLMSEKIEKLTFGIPGVEWALALMLNAVNEGKISLGKVIELYSETPAKIFRIK
;
A
#
# COMPACT_ATOMS: atom_id res chain seq x y z
N MET A 1 -0.66 30.45 -0.66
CA MET A 1 0.76 30.03 -0.58
C MET A 1 1.31 29.86 -1.99
N LEU A 2 2.53 30.30 -2.23
CA LEU A 2 3.22 30.17 -3.52
C LEU A 2 4.51 29.36 -3.34
N ILE A 3 4.62 28.23 -4.05
CA ILE A 3 5.85 27.45 -4.15
C ILE A 3 6.62 27.97 -5.36
N LYS A 4 7.87 28.41 -5.16
CA LYS A 4 8.76 28.93 -6.21
C LYS A 4 9.89 28.00 -6.55
N ASN A 5 10.36 28.11 -7.80
CA ASN A 5 11.53 27.37 -8.31
C ASN A 5 11.41 25.86 -8.17
N ALA A 6 10.21 25.29 -8.39
CA ALA A 6 9.96 23.86 -8.38
C ALA A 6 10.43 23.21 -9.69
N LYS A 7 10.95 21.96 -9.59
CA LYS A 7 11.19 21.10 -10.75
C LYS A 7 10.15 19.98 -10.73
N LEU A 8 9.42 19.80 -11.81
CA LEU A 8 8.50 18.68 -11.98
C LEU A 8 9.24 17.42 -12.47
N ALA A 9 8.58 16.26 -12.37
CA ALA A 9 9.16 14.99 -12.81
C ALA A 9 9.54 14.96 -14.31
N ASP A 10 8.81 15.71 -15.14
CA ASP A 10 9.10 15.88 -16.58
C ASP A 10 10.23 16.87 -16.88
N GLY A 11 10.86 17.42 -15.85
CA GLY A 11 11.98 18.35 -15.94
C GLY A 11 11.60 19.82 -16.06
N ARG A 12 10.32 20.18 -16.21
CA ARG A 12 9.88 21.58 -16.24
C ARG A 12 10.19 22.29 -14.92
N LYS A 13 10.67 23.52 -15.02
CA LYS A 13 10.82 24.43 -13.88
C LYS A 13 9.59 25.32 -13.82
N VAL A 14 8.92 25.36 -12.69
CA VAL A 14 7.64 26.04 -12.50
C VAL A 14 7.55 26.66 -11.11
N ASP A 15 6.63 27.62 -10.99
CA ASP A 15 6.04 28.04 -9.72
C ASP A 15 4.64 27.44 -9.60
N ALA A 16 4.19 27.18 -8.39
CA ALA A 16 2.88 26.59 -8.13
C ALA A 16 2.11 27.41 -7.07
N LEU A 17 0.95 27.91 -7.45
CA LEU A 17 0.05 28.66 -6.58
C LEU A 17 -0.97 27.71 -5.96
N ILE A 18 -1.11 27.78 -4.63
CA ILE A 18 -2.03 26.95 -3.85
C ILE A 18 -3.02 27.89 -3.14
N GLU A 19 -4.31 27.68 -3.38
CA GLU A 19 -5.42 28.35 -2.72
C GLU A 19 -6.44 27.33 -2.22
N SER A 20 -6.90 27.48 -0.99
CA SER A 20 -7.88 26.55 -0.37
C SER A 20 -7.47 25.07 -0.48
N GLY A 21 -6.17 24.80 -0.30
CA GLY A 21 -5.61 23.45 -0.34
C GLY A 21 -5.50 22.82 -1.73
N LYS A 22 -5.66 23.61 -2.82
CA LYS A 22 -5.59 23.10 -4.20
C LYS A 22 -4.61 23.90 -5.04
N PHE A 23 -3.94 23.22 -5.96
CA PHE A 23 -3.18 23.90 -7.00
C PHE A 23 -4.14 24.62 -7.96
N VAL A 24 -4.07 25.93 -8.00
CA VAL A 24 -4.90 26.77 -8.89
C VAL A 24 -4.12 27.26 -10.10
N LYS A 25 -2.78 27.27 -10.03
CA LYS A 25 -1.92 27.73 -11.12
C LYS A 25 -0.56 27.04 -11.02
N ILE A 26 -0.05 26.54 -12.15
CA ILE A 26 1.31 25.98 -12.29
C ILE A 26 1.91 26.57 -13.56
N GLU A 27 2.84 27.52 -13.43
CA GLU A 27 3.43 28.25 -14.54
C GLU A 27 4.92 28.52 -14.29
N LYS A 28 5.63 28.98 -15.32
CA LYS A 28 7.09 29.24 -15.25
C LYS A 28 7.43 30.33 -14.24
N ASN A 29 6.63 31.39 -14.18
CA ASN A 29 6.79 32.49 -13.23
C ASN A 29 5.41 32.94 -12.75
N ILE A 30 5.22 32.99 -11.45
CA ILE A 30 4.02 33.55 -10.82
C ILE A 30 4.47 34.68 -9.91
N GLU A 31 4.00 35.91 -10.19
CA GLU A 31 4.23 37.04 -9.33
C GLU A 31 3.12 37.12 -8.27
N SER A 32 3.50 37.38 -7.04
CA SER A 32 2.58 37.64 -5.94
C SER A 32 3.30 38.41 -4.85
N THR A 33 2.64 39.45 -4.32
CA THR A 33 3.18 40.34 -3.28
C THR A 33 2.67 39.99 -1.88
N ASP A 34 1.53 39.31 -1.76
CA ASP A 34 0.79 39.17 -0.50
C ASP A 34 0.62 37.73 -0.03
N LEU A 35 1.37 36.80 -0.60
CA LEU A 35 1.28 35.36 -0.26
C LEU A 35 2.50 34.91 0.52
N GLU A 36 2.31 33.89 1.37
CA GLU A 36 3.40 33.09 1.89
C GLU A 36 4.13 32.43 0.72
N VAL A 37 5.45 32.65 0.64
CA VAL A 37 6.31 32.12 -0.43
C VAL A 37 7.29 31.10 0.13
N ILE A 38 7.29 29.90 -0.45
CA ILE A 38 8.26 28.84 -0.16
C ILE A 38 9.13 28.62 -1.41
N ASP A 39 10.38 29.09 -1.37
CA ASP A 39 11.34 28.82 -2.44
C ASP A 39 12.03 27.46 -2.21
N ILE A 40 11.73 26.48 -3.04
CA ILE A 40 12.31 25.13 -2.96
C ILE A 40 13.61 24.98 -3.75
N LYS A 41 14.14 26.06 -4.34
CA LYS A 41 15.51 26.15 -4.91
C LYS A 41 15.82 25.04 -5.91
N GLY A 42 14.90 24.74 -6.81
CA GLY A 42 15.06 23.74 -7.84
C GLY A 42 14.88 22.29 -7.40
N LYS A 43 14.41 22.04 -6.17
CA LYS A 43 14.02 20.69 -5.73
C LYS A 43 12.79 20.22 -6.49
N TYR A 44 12.60 18.91 -6.51
CA TYR A 44 11.41 18.34 -7.13
C TYR A 44 10.14 18.62 -6.31
N LEU A 45 9.08 18.99 -7.02
CA LEU A 45 7.71 18.99 -6.53
C LEU A 45 7.01 17.77 -7.13
N LEU A 46 6.68 16.81 -6.30
CA LEU A 46 6.05 15.55 -6.68
C LEU A 46 4.65 15.44 -6.08
N PRO A 47 3.73 14.67 -6.68
CA PRO A 47 2.52 14.25 -5.97
C PRO A 47 2.89 13.55 -4.67
N GLY A 48 2.06 13.68 -3.64
CA GLY A 48 2.23 12.89 -2.42
C GLY A 48 2.12 11.39 -2.73
N MET A 49 2.95 10.58 -2.07
CA MET A 49 2.86 9.13 -2.20
C MET A 49 1.62 8.61 -1.48
N ILE A 50 1.01 7.58 -2.04
CA ILE A 50 -0.18 6.90 -1.51
C ILE A 50 0.21 5.47 -1.18
N ASP A 51 0.31 5.17 0.11
CA ASP A 51 0.62 3.82 0.60
C ASP A 51 -0.67 3.09 0.96
N VAL A 52 -1.07 2.17 0.12
CA VAL A 52 -2.34 1.44 0.30
C VAL A 52 -2.21 0.19 1.16
N HIS A 53 -1.03 -0.03 1.78
CA HIS A 53 -0.77 -1.21 2.58
C HIS A 53 0.05 -0.88 3.83
N THR A 54 -0.64 -0.54 4.92
CA THR A 54 -0.01 -0.23 6.19
C THR A 54 -0.73 -0.92 7.36
N HIS A 55 0.00 -1.17 8.45
CA HIS A 55 -0.52 -1.70 9.70
C HIS A 55 -0.19 -0.73 10.83
N MET A 56 -1.05 0.28 11.04
CA MET A 56 -0.90 1.29 12.10
C MET A 56 -1.18 0.76 13.50
N ARG A 57 -1.54 -0.52 13.61
CA ARG A 57 -1.67 -1.25 14.87
C ARG A 57 -2.75 -0.74 15.83
N GLU A 58 -3.52 0.24 15.47
CA GLU A 58 -4.59 0.81 16.27
C GLU A 58 -5.97 0.50 15.65
N PRO A 59 -6.94 0.04 16.46
CA PRO A 59 -6.93 -0.13 17.93
C PRO A 59 -6.19 -1.39 18.42
N GLY A 60 -5.92 -1.41 19.74
CA GLY A 60 -5.59 -2.58 20.55
C GLY A 60 -4.14 -3.08 20.48
N LEU A 61 -3.31 -2.55 19.59
CA LEU A 61 -1.90 -2.93 19.44
C LEU A 61 -0.97 -1.71 19.48
N THR A 62 -1.40 -0.64 20.13
CA THR A 62 -0.73 0.67 20.18
C THR A 62 0.65 0.65 20.85
N HIS A 63 0.98 -0.41 21.57
CA HIS A 63 2.34 -0.63 22.06
C HIS A 63 3.37 -0.88 20.95
N LYS A 64 2.92 -1.20 19.73
CA LYS A 64 3.78 -1.39 18.55
C LYS A 64 3.87 -0.14 17.68
N GLU A 65 2.72 0.49 17.46
CA GLU A 65 2.52 1.68 16.64
C GLU A 65 1.12 2.24 16.92
N GLY A 66 0.82 3.44 16.43
CA GLY A 66 -0.50 4.06 16.47
C GLY A 66 -0.66 5.04 15.32
N PHE A 67 -1.88 5.53 15.06
CA PHE A 67 -2.11 6.51 13.99
C PHE A 67 -1.27 7.78 14.16
N SER A 68 -1.00 8.20 15.39
CA SER A 68 -0.17 9.39 15.64
C SER A 68 1.29 9.20 15.18
N SER A 69 1.95 8.12 15.58
CA SER A 69 3.35 7.86 15.22
C SER A 69 3.48 7.40 13.75
N GLY A 70 2.62 6.49 13.32
CA GLY A 70 2.63 5.99 11.95
C GLY A 70 2.35 7.08 10.90
N SER A 71 1.39 7.99 11.16
CA SER A 71 1.15 9.11 10.24
C SER A 71 2.33 10.10 10.17
N ARG A 72 3.11 10.25 11.25
CA ARG A 72 4.36 11.05 11.23
C ARG A 72 5.44 10.34 10.41
N ALA A 73 5.56 9.02 10.52
CA ALA A 73 6.46 8.23 9.68
C ALA A 73 6.07 8.33 8.20
N CYS A 74 4.76 8.27 7.89
CA CYS A 74 4.23 8.54 6.55
C CYS A 74 4.67 9.92 6.04
N ALA A 75 4.40 10.98 6.79
CA ALA A 75 4.76 12.34 6.41
C ALA A 75 6.27 12.49 6.15
N LYS A 76 7.11 11.90 7.01
CA LYS A 76 8.57 11.91 6.85
C LYS A 76 9.00 11.13 5.59
N GLY A 77 8.32 10.04 5.26
CA GLY A 77 8.56 9.24 4.05
C GLY A 77 7.97 9.84 2.78
N GLY A 78 7.29 11.00 2.83
CA GLY A 78 6.63 11.63 1.69
C GLY A 78 5.29 10.98 1.33
N VAL A 79 4.76 10.12 2.19
CA VAL A 79 3.44 9.51 2.07
C VAL A 79 2.40 10.45 2.66
N THR A 80 1.53 10.99 1.82
CA THR A 80 0.50 11.95 2.22
C THR A 80 -0.87 11.30 2.43
N THR A 81 -1.01 10.07 2.00
CA THR A 81 -2.22 9.24 2.22
C THR A 81 -1.80 7.80 2.47
N PHE A 82 -2.27 7.20 3.55
CA PHE A 82 -2.09 5.78 3.80
C PHE A 82 -3.42 5.04 3.89
N ALA A 83 -3.41 3.73 3.67
CA ALA A 83 -4.56 2.87 3.93
C ALA A 83 -4.22 1.79 4.95
N ASP A 84 -4.95 1.78 6.07
CA ASP A 84 -4.66 0.88 7.17
C ASP A 84 -5.45 -0.42 7.08
N MET A 85 -4.74 -1.53 7.35
CA MET A 85 -5.25 -2.89 7.29
C MET A 85 -6.18 -3.24 8.47
N PRO A 86 -7.11 -4.23 8.29
CA PRO A 86 -8.16 -4.51 9.26
C PRO A 86 -7.74 -5.42 10.42
N ASN A 87 -6.54 -6.00 10.41
CA ASN A 87 -6.07 -6.98 11.40
C ASN A 87 -5.57 -6.35 12.71
N THR A 88 -6.41 -5.55 13.31
CA THR A 88 -6.23 -4.88 14.63
C THR A 88 -6.92 -5.69 15.75
N ASN A 89 -7.03 -5.16 16.95
CA ASN A 89 -7.69 -5.80 18.07
C ASN A 89 -8.64 -4.81 18.80
N PRO A 90 -9.97 -4.86 18.56
CA PRO A 90 -10.64 -5.83 17.69
C PRO A 90 -10.31 -5.64 16.20
N PRO A 91 -10.52 -6.67 15.35
CA PRO A 91 -10.37 -6.54 13.92
C PRO A 91 -11.51 -5.71 13.30
N THR A 92 -11.20 -5.01 12.20
CA THR A 92 -12.19 -4.16 11.50
C THR A 92 -13.05 -5.00 10.55
N ILE A 93 -13.96 -5.82 11.10
CA ILE A 93 -14.82 -6.77 10.38
C ILE A 93 -16.32 -6.51 10.59
N THR A 94 -16.67 -5.47 11.33
CA THR A 94 -18.04 -4.98 11.54
C THR A 94 -18.11 -3.49 11.25
N VAL A 95 -19.29 -3.00 10.88
CA VAL A 95 -19.52 -1.56 10.63
C VAL A 95 -19.23 -0.73 11.88
N GLU A 96 -19.48 -1.28 13.08
CA GLU A 96 -19.18 -0.62 14.34
C GLU A 96 -17.67 -0.45 14.54
N ALA A 97 -16.90 -1.53 14.44
CA ALA A 97 -15.44 -1.47 14.54
C ALA A 97 -14.83 -0.52 13.47
N LEU A 98 -15.41 -0.46 12.29
CA LEU A 98 -14.99 0.51 11.25
C LEU A 98 -15.22 1.96 11.68
N LYS A 99 -16.37 2.26 12.29
CA LYS A 99 -16.67 3.61 12.81
C LYS A 99 -15.71 4.02 13.90
N GLU A 100 -15.51 3.15 14.88
CA GLU A 100 -14.56 3.39 15.97
C GLU A 100 -13.15 3.65 15.46
N LYS A 101 -12.64 2.79 14.57
CA LYS A 101 -11.31 2.95 13.98
C LYS A 101 -11.18 4.26 13.17
N ARG A 102 -12.23 4.65 12.48
CA ARG A 102 -12.27 5.92 11.72
C ARG A 102 -12.16 7.14 12.64
N GLU A 103 -12.86 7.15 13.77
CA GLU A 103 -12.77 8.24 14.74
C GLU A 103 -11.37 8.31 15.39
N LEU A 104 -10.74 7.18 15.69
CA LEU A 104 -9.36 7.14 16.18
C LEU A 104 -8.39 7.77 15.17
N ALA A 105 -8.46 7.36 13.90
CA ALA A 105 -7.61 7.90 12.85
C ALA A 105 -7.85 9.40 12.63
N LYS A 106 -9.11 9.84 12.56
CA LYS A 106 -9.50 11.23 12.38
C LYS A 106 -8.96 12.16 13.47
N GLY A 107 -8.92 11.69 14.70
CA GLY A 107 -8.46 12.47 15.84
C GLY A 107 -6.94 12.61 15.96
N THR A 108 -6.16 11.76 15.26
CA THR A 108 -4.73 11.61 15.53
C THR A 108 -3.82 11.62 14.30
N SER A 109 -4.32 11.29 13.13
CA SER A 109 -3.52 11.29 11.89
C SER A 109 -3.20 12.71 11.42
N ILE A 110 -1.94 12.94 11.05
CA ILE A 110 -1.48 14.21 10.46
C ILE A 110 -1.42 14.21 8.93
N VAL A 111 -1.70 13.06 8.30
CA VAL A 111 -1.86 12.89 6.85
C VAL A 111 -3.21 12.26 6.55
N ASP A 112 -3.64 12.29 5.30
CA ASP A 112 -4.88 11.66 4.89
C ASP A 112 -4.83 10.14 5.09
N TYR A 113 -5.99 9.53 5.33
CA TYR A 113 -6.08 8.10 5.56
C TYR A 113 -7.29 7.46 4.89
N ALA A 114 -7.15 6.19 4.61
CA ALA A 114 -8.22 5.29 4.19
C ALA A 114 -8.17 4.01 5.03
N LEU A 115 -9.25 3.24 5.02
CA LEU A 115 -9.34 2.00 5.77
C LEU A 115 -9.77 0.84 4.87
N HIS A 116 -9.16 -0.32 5.08
CA HIS A 116 -9.66 -1.59 4.58
C HIS A 116 -10.65 -2.20 5.55
N PHE A 117 -11.62 -2.94 5.00
CA PHE A 117 -12.54 -3.77 5.78
C PHE A 117 -12.08 -5.23 5.71
N GLY A 118 -12.16 -5.98 6.81
CA GLY A 118 -11.70 -7.38 6.84
C GLY A 118 -12.78 -8.37 6.45
N GLY A 119 -12.44 -9.35 5.60
CA GLY A 119 -13.19 -10.59 5.50
C GLY A 119 -12.94 -11.46 6.74
N SER A 120 -13.95 -12.20 7.19
CA SER A 120 -13.90 -13.00 8.41
C SER A 120 -14.29 -14.46 8.17
N VAL A 121 -13.66 -15.36 8.92
CA VAL A 121 -13.97 -16.80 8.94
C VAL A 121 -15.44 -17.10 9.27
N ASN A 122 -16.12 -16.21 9.99
CA ASN A 122 -17.52 -16.37 10.38
C ASN A 122 -18.50 -15.81 9.34
N ASN A 123 -18.05 -15.61 8.10
CA ASN A 123 -18.85 -15.06 7.00
C ASN A 123 -19.54 -13.74 7.37
N ASN A 124 -18.79 -12.65 7.27
CA ASN A 124 -19.31 -11.31 7.51
C ASN A 124 -19.77 -10.57 6.24
N SER A 125 -20.21 -11.30 5.21
CA SER A 125 -20.61 -10.73 3.91
C SER A 125 -21.71 -9.66 4.04
N GLU A 126 -22.64 -9.78 4.99
CA GLU A 126 -23.65 -8.77 5.26
C GLU A 126 -23.09 -7.47 5.85
N GLU A 127 -22.03 -7.57 6.67
CA GLU A 127 -21.32 -6.40 7.18
C GLU A 127 -20.51 -5.73 6.06
N ILE A 128 -19.87 -6.52 5.17
CA ILE A 128 -19.14 -6.02 4.00
C ILE A 128 -20.05 -5.18 3.09
N LYS A 129 -21.29 -5.64 2.84
CA LYS A 129 -22.27 -4.88 2.02
C LYS A 129 -22.62 -3.53 2.61
N LYS A 130 -22.63 -3.41 3.94
CA LYS A 130 -22.95 -2.18 4.68
C LYS A 130 -21.74 -1.28 4.93
N ALA A 131 -20.51 -1.79 4.75
CA ALA A 131 -19.29 -1.04 4.99
C ALA A 131 -19.11 0.07 3.93
N GLU A 132 -19.30 1.33 4.34
CA GLU A 132 -19.13 2.50 3.49
C GLU A 132 -17.81 3.22 3.74
N GLY A 133 -17.27 3.89 2.71
CA GLY A 133 -16.04 4.68 2.81
C GLY A 133 -14.80 3.83 3.09
N VAL A 134 -14.81 2.55 2.71
CA VAL A 134 -13.64 1.67 2.69
C VAL A 134 -13.09 1.56 1.27
N ILE A 135 -11.77 1.38 1.16
CA ILE A 135 -11.13 1.28 -0.16
C ILE A 135 -11.22 -0.13 -0.74
N SER A 136 -11.19 -1.16 0.11
CA SER A 136 -11.40 -2.56 -0.31
C SER A 136 -11.80 -3.45 0.87
N THR A 137 -12.19 -4.69 0.55
CA THR A 137 -12.25 -5.79 1.50
C THR A 137 -10.93 -6.55 1.47
N LYS A 138 -10.21 -6.58 2.60
CA LYS A 138 -8.97 -7.36 2.76
C LYS A 138 -9.29 -8.78 3.20
N VAL A 139 -8.76 -9.76 2.48
CA VAL A 139 -8.93 -11.20 2.75
C VAL A 139 -7.55 -11.85 2.88
N PHE A 140 -7.38 -12.69 3.88
CA PHE A 140 -6.18 -13.47 4.09
C PHE A 140 -6.44 -14.92 3.65
N LEU A 141 -5.74 -15.37 2.61
CA LEU A 141 -5.86 -16.71 2.04
C LEU A 141 -4.73 -17.64 2.49
N ASN A 142 -3.65 -17.07 3.04
CA ASN A 142 -2.53 -17.78 3.65
C ASN A 142 -2.32 -17.28 5.07
N VAL A 143 -1.58 -18.06 5.86
CA VAL A 143 -1.22 -17.69 7.24
C VAL A 143 -0.39 -16.40 7.26
N SER A 144 -0.88 -15.41 7.97
CA SER A 144 -0.23 -14.12 8.18
C SER A 144 -0.39 -13.69 9.64
N THR A 145 -0.15 -12.44 9.94
CA THR A 145 -0.32 -11.89 11.29
C THR A 145 -1.80 -11.65 11.60
N GLY A 146 -2.31 -12.23 12.69
CA GLY A 146 -3.72 -12.09 13.12
C GLY A 146 -4.54 -13.36 12.92
N LYS A 147 -5.87 -13.25 13.14
CA LYS A 147 -6.81 -14.39 13.12
C LYS A 147 -7.87 -14.24 12.02
N LEU A 148 -7.49 -13.70 10.86
CA LEU A 148 -8.43 -13.42 9.75
C LEU A 148 -8.23 -14.35 8.56
N LEU A 149 -7.52 -15.46 8.72
CA LEU A 149 -7.36 -16.47 7.66
C LEU A 149 -8.73 -17.09 7.33
N VAL A 150 -9.12 -17.08 6.06
CA VAL A 150 -10.38 -17.65 5.59
C VAL A 150 -10.05 -18.83 4.69
N GLU A 151 -10.39 -20.06 5.14
CA GLU A 151 -10.11 -21.29 4.42
C GLU A 151 -11.36 -21.91 3.75
N ASP A 152 -12.56 -21.63 4.29
CA ASP A 152 -13.83 -22.16 3.75
C ASP A 152 -14.18 -21.51 2.42
N ASP A 153 -14.33 -22.32 1.38
CA ASP A 153 -14.59 -21.89 0.01
C ASP A 153 -15.94 -21.18 -0.15
N ASN A 154 -16.97 -21.55 0.61
CA ASN A 154 -18.28 -20.90 0.56
C ASN A 154 -18.21 -19.54 1.20
N VAL A 155 -17.48 -19.42 2.33
CA VAL A 155 -17.25 -18.14 2.99
C VAL A 155 -16.46 -17.19 2.09
N LEU A 156 -15.42 -17.68 1.41
CA LEU A 156 -14.67 -16.91 0.43
C LEU A 156 -15.55 -16.44 -0.72
N ASP A 157 -16.37 -17.32 -1.27
CA ASP A 157 -17.29 -16.97 -2.37
C ASP A 157 -18.25 -15.85 -1.97
N ASP A 158 -18.85 -15.94 -0.78
CA ASP A 158 -19.75 -14.92 -0.25
C ASP A 158 -19.05 -13.57 0.01
N ILE A 159 -17.82 -13.60 0.56
CA ILE A 159 -17.01 -12.40 0.78
C ILE A 159 -16.69 -11.73 -0.56
N PHE A 160 -16.20 -12.48 -1.55
CA PHE A 160 -15.89 -11.92 -2.87
C PHE A 160 -17.13 -11.34 -3.54
N LYS A 161 -18.24 -12.05 -3.48
CA LYS A 161 -19.55 -11.58 -4.03
C LYS A 161 -20.00 -10.27 -3.37
N ALA A 162 -19.86 -10.14 -2.05
CA ALA A 162 -20.28 -8.96 -1.29
C ALA A 162 -19.38 -7.73 -1.51
N SER A 163 -18.12 -7.94 -1.86
CA SER A 163 -17.09 -6.89 -1.97
C SER A 163 -17.23 -6.06 -3.25
N LYS A 164 -16.69 -4.82 -3.22
CA LYS A 164 -16.52 -3.97 -4.41
C LYS A 164 -15.14 -4.15 -5.03
N ILE A 165 -14.11 -4.06 -4.21
CA ILE A 165 -12.71 -4.35 -4.52
C ILE A 165 -12.24 -5.35 -3.48
N VAL A 166 -11.56 -6.41 -3.89
CA VAL A 166 -10.97 -7.40 -2.97
C VAL A 166 -9.47 -7.24 -2.97
N SER A 167 -8.87 -7.00 -1.80
CA SER A 167 -7.43 -7.05 -1.59
C SER A 167 -7.06 -8.35 -0.89
N VAL A 168 -6.10 -9.09 -1.40
CA VAL A 168 -5.75 -10.41 -0.85
C VAL A 168 -4.30 -10.45 -0.35
N HIS A 169 -4.09 -11.12 0.80
CA HIS A 169 -2.83 -11.75 1.12
C HIS A 169 -2.93 -13.18 0.59
N ALA A 170 -2.24 -13.47 -0.50
CA ALA A 170 -2.24 -14.74 -1.18
C ALA A 170 -0.84 -15.08 -1.65
N GLU A 171 -0.42 -16.31 -1.42
CA GLU A 171 0.88 -16.84 -1.84
C GLU A 171 0.66 -18.08 -2.71
N GLU A 172 1.53 -18.30 -3.70
CA GLU A 172 1.53 -19.49 -4.56
C GLU A 172 0.16 -19.75 -5.24
N HIS A 173 -0.35 -20.99 -5.15
CA HIS A 173 -1.61 -21.42 -5.76
C HIS A 173 -2.85 -20.65 -5.26
N MET A 174 -2.77 -19.97 -4.11
CA MET A 174 -3.87 -19.16 -3.61
C MET A 174 -4.08 -17.90 -4.45
N ILE A 175 -3.09 -17.48 -5.23
CA ILE A 175 -3.24 -16.42 -6.22
C ILE A 175 -4.22 -16.84 -7.33
N ASP A 176 -4.09 -18.04 -7.87
CA ASP A 176 -5.01 -18.55 -8.88
C ASP A 176 -6.44 -18.66 -8.35
N LYS A 177 -6.58 -19.09 -7.09
CA LYS A 177 -7.88 -19.14 -6.41
C LYS A 177 -8.50 -17.75 -6.28
N ALA A 178 -7.74 -16.75 -5.85
CA ALA A 178 -8.21 -15.37 -5.75
C ALA A 178 -8.63 -14.80 -7.11
N ILE A 179 -7.84 -15.02 -8.15
CA ILE A 179 -8.14 -14.62 -9.53
C ILE A 179 -9.44 -15.27 -10.01
N SER A 180 -9.59 -16.57 -9.78
CA SER A 180 -10.79 -17.34 -10.16
C SER A 180 -12.06 -16.77 -9.51
N LEU A 181 -12.01 -16.50 -8.21
CA LEU A 181 -13.12 -15.91 -7.45
C LEU A 181 -13.43 -14.49 -7.91
N ALA A 182 -12.41 -13.65 -8.12
CA ALA A 182 -12.60 -12.30 -8.62
C ALA A 182 -13.24 -12.29 -10.02
N LYS A 183 -12.77 -13.13 -10.92
CA LYS A 183 -13.33 -13.32 -12.26
C LYS A 183 -14.77 -13.82 -12.21
N LYS A 184 -15.06 -14.83 -11.38
CA LYS A 184 -16.41 -15.39 -11.18
C LYS A 184 -17.44 -14.30 -10.79
N HIS A 185 -17.05 -13.37 -9.92
CA HIS A 185 -17.92 -12.33 -9.39
C HIS A 185 -17.77 -10.96 -10.07
N GLY A 186 -16.91 -10.83 -11.09
CA GLY A 186 -16.63 -9.56 -11.77
C GLY A 186 -16.10 -8.48 -10.83
N LYS A 187 -15.16 -8.83 -9.93
CA LYS A 187 -14.62 -7.93 -8.93
C LYS A 187 -13.20 -7.51 -9.28
N LYS A 188 -12.85 -6.25 -8.98
CA LYS A 188 -11.45 -5.84 -8.99
C LYS A 188 -10.69 -6.60 -7.92
N LEU A 189 -9.57 -7.21 -8.31
CA LEU A 189 -8.65 -7.92 -7.43
C LEU A 189 -7.37 -7.12 -7.25
N TYR A 190 -6.97 -6.93 -6.02
CA TYR A 190 -5.68 -6.35 -5.65
C TYR A 190 -4.86 -7.39 -4.89
N ILE A 191 -3.79 -7.87 -5.51
CA ILE A 191 -2.87 -8.84 -4.93
C ILE A 191 -1.79 -8.04 -4.21
N ALA A 192 -1.79 -8.10 -2.88
CA ALA A 192 -0.80 -7.43 -2.04
C ALA A 192 0.55 -8.16 -2.10
N HIS A 193 1.63 -7.41 -1.95
CA HIS A 193 3.02 -7.88 -1.72
C HIS A 193 3.42 -9.15 -2.49
N ILE A 194 3.26 -9.17 -3.82
CA ILE A 194 3.72 -10.29 -4.65
C ILE A 194 5.23 -10.50 -4.46
N SER A 195 5.69 -11.76 -4.48
CA SER A 195 7.06 -12.08 -4.10
C SER A 195 7.77 -13.11 -4.98
N LEU A 196 7.04 -13.97 -5.73
CA LEU A 196 7.62 -15.02 -6.56
C LEU A 196 7.45 -14.74 -8.07
N ALA A 197 8.44 -15.14 -8.87
CA ALA A 197 8.37 -15.09 -10.32
C ALA A 197 7.17 -15.89 -10.88
N THR A 198 6.91 -17.06 -10.31
CA THR A 198 5.77 -17.91 -10.69
C THR A 198 4.42 -17.27 -10.43
N GLU A 199 4.31 -16.48 -9.37
CA GLU A 199 3.10 -15.69 -9.06
C GLU A 199 2.86 -14.59 -10.10
N LEU A 200 3.92 -13.91 -10.57
CA LEU A 200 3.83 -12.95 -11.67
C LEU A 200 3.39 -13.61 -12.97
N ASP A 201 3.86 -14.82 -13.25
CA ASP A 201 3.47 -15.56 -14.47
C ASP A 201 1.98 -15.92 -14.42
N ALA A 202 1.46 -16.37 -13.26
CA ALA A 202 0.02 -16.59 -13.07
C ALA A 202 -0.80 -15.32 -13.31
N VAL A 203 -0.34 -14.16 -12.82
CA VAL A 203 -0.99 -12.87 -13.06
C VAL A 203 -0.95 -12.48 -14.54
N ARG A 204 0.19 -12.64 -15.22
CA ARG A 204 0.32 -12.36 -16.66
C ARG A 204 -0.66 -13.19 -17.48
N GLU A 205 -0.79 -14.47 -17.17
CA GLU A 205 -1.74 -15.35 -17.83
C GLU A 205 -3.19 -14.92 -17.57
N ALA A 206 -3.52 -14.61 -16.32
CA ALA A 206 -4.87 -14.14 -15.95
C ALA A 206 -5.26 -12.86 -16.67
N LYS A 207 -4.33 -11.88 -16.79
CA LYS A 207 -4.57 -10.58 -17.46
C LYS A 207 -4.95 -10.70 -18.94
N LYS A 208 -4.64 -11.81 -19.61
CA LYS A 208 -5.07 -12.06 -21.00
C LYS A 208 -6.59 -12.14 -21.15
N THR A 209 -7.30 -12.50 -20.09
CA THR A 209 -8.76 -12.73 -20.10
C THR A 209 -9.52 -11.99 -19.02
N PHE A 210 -8.82 -11.37 -18.07
CA PHE A 210 -9.39 -10.61 -16.95
C PHE A 210 -8.45 -9.48 -16.54
N GLU A 211 -8.74 -8.27 -16.99
CA GLU A 211 -7.86 -7.10 -16.80
C GLU A 211 -7.92 -6.49 -15.38
N ASP A 212 -9.02 -6.72 -14.65
CA ASP A 212 -9.24 -6.14 -13.32
C ASP A 212 -8.42 -6.82 -12.20
N VAL A 213 -7.16 -7.21 -12.51
CA VAL A 213 -6.17 -7.73 -11.57
C VAL A 213 -5.04 -6.71 -11.43
N TYR A 214 -4.82 -6.25 -10.22
CA TYR A 214 -3.78 -5.29 -9.86
C TYR A 214 -2.82 -5.92 -8.86
N VAL A 215 -1.55 -5.61 -8.98
CA VAL A 215 -0.47 -6.26 -8.22
C VAL A 215 0.37 -5.22 -7.51
N GLU A 216 0.62 -5.44 -6.25
CA GLU A 216 1.51 -4.66 -5.40
C GLU A 216 2.84 -5.39 -5.19
N VAL A 217 3.93 -4.64 -5.22
CA VAL A 217 5.22 -5.08 -4.71
C VAL A 217 5.66 -4.18 -3.55
N THR A 218 6.36 -4.76 -2.60
CA THR A 218 6.93 -3.97 -1.49
C THR A 218 8.39 -3.63 -1.74
N PRO A 219 8.90 -2.52 -1.17
CA PRO A 219 10.33 -2.21 -1.27
C PRO A 219 11.23 -3.34 -0.79
N HIS A 220 10.87 -4.05 0.27
CA HIS A 220 11.72 -5.14 0.78
C HIS A 220 11.81 -6.33 -0.20
N HIS A 221 10.78 -6.63 -1.00
CA HIS A 221 10.87 -7.64 -2.06
C HIS A 221 11.59 -7.14 -3.33
N LEU A 222 11.88 -5.84 -3.44
CA LEU A 222 12.69 -5.27 -4.51
C LEU A 222 14.17 -5.15 -4.17
N PHE A 223 14.53 -5.05 -2.89
CA PHE A 223 15.89 -4.71 -2.47
C PHE A 223 16.58 -5.74 -1.58
N LEU A 224 15.81 -6.68 -1.01
CA LEU A 224 16.33 -7.68 -0.09
C LEU A 224 16.05 -9.10 -0.60
N THR A 225 16.92 -10.03 -0.19
CA THR A 225 16.85 -11.46 -0.56
C THR A 225 16.69 -12.34 0.68
N GLU A 226 16.40 -13.62 0.48
CA GLU A 226 16.40 -14.62 1.55
C GLU A 226 17.75 -14.73 2.27
N GLU A 227 18.86 -14.47 1.58
CA GLU A 227 20.20 -14.47 2.19
C GLU A 227 20.37 -13.33 3.20
N ASP A 228 19.79 -12.15 2.93
CA ASP A 228 19.77 -11.02 3.88
C ASP A 228 19.01 -11.38 5.15
N ALA A 229 17.92 -12.14 5.03
CA ALA A 229 17.07 -12.56 6.16
C ALA A 229 17.69 -13.71 6.98
N LYS A 230 18.54 -14.54 6.37
CA LYS A 230 19.06 -15.80 6.93
C LYS A 230 19.67 -15.65 8.32
N HIS A 231 20.33 -14.54 8.56
CA HIS A 231 21.02 -14.27 9.82
C HIS A 231 20.47 -13.02 10.54
N ASN A 232 19.37 -12.47 10.06
CA ASN A 232 18.76 -11.26 10.62
C ASN A 232 17.26 -11.47 10.92
N PRO A 233 16.89 -11.83 12.16
CA PRO A 233 15.50 -12.04 12.54
C PRO A 233 14.65 -10.79 12.41
N LEU A 234 15.24 -9.61 12.33
CA LEU A 234 14.51 -8.35 12.11
C LEU A 234 13.90 -8.27 10.71
N LEU A 235 14.44 -9.03 9.74
CA LEU A 235 13.94 -9.09 8.36
C LEU A 235 12.88 -10.18 8.14
N ARG A 236 12.32 -10.78 9.20
CA ARG A 236 11.20 -11.71 9.04
C ARG A 236 9.91 -10.97 8.70
N MET A 237 9.28 -11.36 7.60
CA MET A 237 7.98 -10.88 7.14
C MET A 237 7.22 -12.01 6.43
N LYS A 238 5.99 -11.77 6.04
CA LYS A 238 5.16 -12.65 5.20
C LYS A 238 4.51 -11.81 4.08
N PRO A 239 4.72 -12.22 2.81
CA PRO A 239 5.55 -13.31 2.31
C PRO A 239 7.03 -13.15 2.72
N GLU A 240 7.72 -14.26 2.91
CA GLU A 240 9.15 -14.23 3.22
C GLU A 240 9.95 -13.65 2.05
N LEU A 241 11.14 -13.09 2.33
CA LEU A 241 12.07 -12.69 1.29
C LEU A 241 12.46 -13.92 0.46
N LYS A 242 12.66 -13.71 -0.83
CA LYS A 242 12.85 -14.77 -1.82
C LYS A 242 14.27 -14.74 -2.39
N ALA A 243 14.54 -15.68 -3.28
CA ALA A 243 15.81 -15.76 -4.00
C ALA A 243 16.06 -14.51 -4.85
N LYS A 244 17.33 -14.25 -5.17
CA LYS A 244 17.72 -13.13 -6.03
C LYS A 244 17.00 -13.15 -7.38
N SER A 245 16.75 -14.33 -7.96
CA SER A 245 15.99 -14.47 -9.20
C SER A 245 14.56 -13.93 -9.11
N ASP A 246 13.90 -14.08 -7.94
CA ASP A 246 12.56 -13.55 -7.71
C ASP A 246 12.61 -12.02 -7.57
N VAL A 247 13.61 -11.49 -6.88
CA VAL A 247 13.84 -10.03 -6.81
C VAL A 247 14.01 -9.44 -8.22
N GLU A 248 14.79 -10.09 -9.09
CA GLU A 248 14.98 -9.66 -10.49
C GLU A 248 13.67 -9.76 -11.29
N ALA A 249 12.85 -10.79 -11.02
CA ALA A 249 11.52 -10.93 -11.61
C ALA A 249 10.57 -9.81 -11.18
N MET A 250 10.62 -9.33 -9.91
CA MET A 250 9.84 -8.19 -9.45
C MET A 250 10.20 -6.90 -10.22
N TRP A 251 11.49 -6.62 -10.43
CA TRP A 251 11.92 -5.49 -11.26
C TRP A 251 11.45 -5.62 -12.71
N THR A 252 11.49 -6.83 -13.27
CA THR A 252 10.94 -7.13 -14.61
C THR A 252 9.43 -6.87 -14.65
N GLY A 253 8.69 -7.30 -13.62
CA GLY A 253 7.25 -7.06 -13.48
C GLY A 253 6.87 -5.58 -13.39
N ILE A 254 7.76 -4.74 -12.83
CA ILE A 254 7.60 -3.28 -12.88
C ILE A 254 7.81 -2.76 -14.32
N ALA A 255 8.83 -3.24 -14.99
CA ALA A 255 9.18 -2.78 -16.33
C ALA A 255 8.13 -3.15 -17.39
N ASP A 256 7.56 -4.35 -17.32
CA ASP A 256 6.54 -4.83 -18.25
C ASP A 256 5.10 -4.41 -17.87
N GLY A 257 4.90 -3.77 -16.71
CA GLY A 257 3.61 -3.28 -16.24
C GLY A 257 2.71 -4.33 -15.58
N THR A 258 3.21 -5.54 -15.34
CA THR A 258 2.50 -6.58 -14.56
C THR A 258 2.27 -6.11 -13.14
N ILE A 259 3.30 -5.52 -12.50
CA ILE A 259 3.21 -4.85 -11.21
C ILE A 259 2.69 -3.43 -11.41
N ASN A 260 1.69 -3.05 -10.66
CA ASN A 260 0.93 -1.82 -10.84
C ASN A 260 1.15 -0.80 -9.74
N THR A 261 1.53 -1.24 -8.53
CA THR A 261 1.66 -0.38 -7.36
C THR A 261 2.84 -0.77 -6.47
N ILE A 262 3.29 0.21 -5.69
CA ILE A 262 4.15 0.01 -4.54
C ILE A 262 3.30 0.23 -3.29
N GLY A 263 3.35 -0.74 -2.37
CA GLY A 263 2.84 -0.62 -1.01
C GLY A 263 3.93 -1.07 -0.04
N THR A 264 3.98 -0.53 1.16
CA THR A 264 5.11 -0.83 2.05
C THR A 264 4.93 -2.08 2.89
N ASP A 265 3.70 -2.52 3.08
CA ASP A 265 3.37 -3.46 4.15
C ASP A 265 4.01 -3.04 5.48
N HIS A 266 3.95 -1.72 5.77
CA HIS A 266 4.47 -1.17 7.01
C HIS A 266 3.85 -1.88 8.21
N ALA A 267 4.63 -2.73 8.87
CA ALA A 267 4.15 -3.67 9.88
C ALA A 267 5.07 -3.69 11.11
N PRO A 268 5.08 -2.63 11.91
CA PRO A 268 5.99 -2.47 13.05
C PRO A 268 5.70 -3.45 14.19
N HIS A 269 6.78 -3.84 14.87
CA HIS A 269 6.78 -4.67 16.06
C HIS A 269 7.85 -4.17 17.04
N LEU A 270 7.68 -4.49 18.33
CA LEU A 270 8.75 -4.26 19.31
C LEU A 270 9.97 -5.14 19.00
N MET A 271 11.16 -4.64 19.31
CA MET A 271 12.40 -5.41 19.14
C MET A 271 12.36 -6.75 19.88
N SER A 272 11.81 -6.78 21.10
CA SER A 272 11.61 -8.01 21.86
C SER A 272 10.70 -9.01 21.13
N GLU A 273 9.63 -8.55 20.49
CA GLU A 273 8.75 -9.43 19.71
C GLU A 273 9.45 -9.99 18.47
N LYS A 274 10.29 -9.19 17.82
CA LYS A 274 11.06 -9.62 16.65
C LYS A 274 12.12 -10.68 17.02
N ILE A 275 12.80 -10.49 18.13
CA ILE A 275 13.91 -11.36 18.55
C ILE A 275 13.39 -12.60 19.29
N GLU A 276 12.47 -12.44 20.24
CA GLU A 276 12.04 -13.52 21.11
C GLU A 276 10.88 -14.33 20.51
N LYS A 277 9.94 -13.66 19.84
CA LYS A 277 8.72 -14.30 19.28
C LYS A 277 8.81 -14.51 17.78
N LEU A 278 9.87 -13.99 17.13
CA LEU A 278 10.11 -14.09 15.69
C LEU A 278 8.90 -13.62 14.84
N THR A 279 8.27 -12.53 15.25
CA THR A 279 7.08 -12.01 14.59
C THR A 279 7.36 -11.55 13.16
N PHE A 280 6.35 -11.66 12.30
CA PHE A 280 6.42 -11.24 10.89
C PHE A 280 6.02 -9.78 10.73
N GLY A 281 6.83 -9.02 9.98
CA GLY A 281 6.59 -7.62 9.63
C GLY A 281 7.79 -6.73 9.90
N ILE A 282 7.95 -5.71 9.07
CA ILE A 282 8.99 -4.68 9.20
C ILE A 282 8.38 -3.28 9.00
N PRO A 283 8.90 -2.23 9.64
CA PRO A 283 8.52 -0.86 9.32
C PRO A 283 9.16 -0.43 7.98
N GLY A 284 8.37 0.12 7.06
CA GLY A 284 8.88 0.47 5.72
C GLY A 284 8.49 1.85 5.22
N VAL A 285 7.39 2.44 5.72
CA VAL A 285 6.77 3.64 5.14
C VAL A 285 7.68 4.86 5.09
N GLU A 286 8.57 5.03 6.07
CA GLU A 286 9.51 6.16 6.13
C GLU A 286 10.63 6.07 5.07
N TRP A 287 10.96 4.85 4.62
CA TRP A 287 12.13 4.60 3.77
C TRP A 287 11.79 4.27 2.32
N ALA A 288 10.53 3.89 2.03
CA ALA A 288 10.12 3.39 0.73
C ALA A 288 10.45 4.35 -0.42
N LEU A 289 10.04 5.62 -0.32
CA LEU A 289 10.34 6.62 -1.35
C LEU A 289 11.85 6.84 -1.51
N ALA A 290 12.61 6.89 -0.42
CA ALA A 290 14.06 7.07 -0.48
C ALA A 290 14.74 5.90 -1.22
N LEU A 291 14.33 4.66 -0.96
CA LEU A 291 14.81 3.47 -1.67
C LEU A 291 14.47 3.54 -3.16
N MET A 292 13.25 3.92 -3.51
CA MET A 292 12.84 4.05 -4.90
C MET A 292 13.58 5.20 -5.61
N LEU A 293 13.84 6.32 -4.96
CA LEU A 293 14.65 7.42 -5.51
C LEU A 293 16.12 7.00 -5.69
N ASN A 294 16.65 6.14 -4.81
CA ASN A 294 17.96 5.56 -5.01
C ASN A 294 17.98 4.68 -6.27
N ALA A 295 16.95 3.85 -6.49
CA ALA A 295 16.84 3.07 -7.73
C ALA A 295 16.71 3.95 -8.99
N VAL A 296 16.09 5.13 -8.88
CA VAL A 296 16.11 6.14 -9.96
C VAL A 296 17.53 6.63 -10.24
N ASN A 297 18.30 6.95 -9.20
CA ASN A 297 19.69 7.39 -9.33
C ASN A 297 20.59 6.30 -9.94
N GLU A 298 20.30 5.03 -9.67
CA GLU A 298 20.98 3.86 -10.24
C GLU A 298 20.51 3.53 -11.67
N GLY A 299 19.51 4.23 -12.19
CA GLY A 299 18.94 4.00 -13.54
C GLY A 299 18.07 2.74 -13.66
N LYS A 300 17.68 2.12 -12.55
CA LYS A 300 16.81 0.93 -12.53
C LYS A 300 15.35 1.24 -12.87
N ILE A 301 14.90 2.45 -12.55
CA ILE A 301 13.53 2.90 -12.76
C ILE A 301 13.52 4.42 -13.04
N SER A 302 12.54 4.90 -13.79
CA SER A 302 12.37 6.35 -13.97
C SER A 302 11.58 6.99 -12.83
N LEU A 303 11.82 8.28 -12.56
CA LEU A 303 11.06 9.04 -11.58
C LEU A 303 9.55 9.05 -11.90
N GLY A 304 9.21 9.16 -13.20
CA GLY A 304 7.81 9.09 -13.65
C GLY A 304 7.16 7.75 -13.30
N LYS A 305 7.89 6.62 -13.45
CA LYS A 305 7.37 5.30 -13.09
C LYS A 305 7.20 5.14 -11.57
N VAL A 306 8.08 5.73 -10.76
CA VAL A 306 7.87 5.75 -9.28
C VAL A 306 6.58 6.50 -8.93
N ILE A 307 6.34 7.66 -9.53
CA ILE A 307 5.11 8.43 -9.32
C ILE A 307 3.89 7.62 -9.77
N GLU A 308 3.95 7.01 -10.94
CA GLU A 308 2.88 6.14 -11.45
C GLU A 308 2.52 5.04 -10.44
N LEU A 309 3.54 4.28 -9.95
CA LEU A 309 3.34 3.13 -9.08
C LEU A 309 2.96 3.49 -7.64
N TYR A 310 3.42 4.63 -7.14
CA TYR A 310 3.29 4.95 -5.72
C TYR A 310 2.35 6.15 -5.44
N SER A 311 1.74 6.72 -6.48
CA SER A 311 0.77 7.82 -6.34
C SER A 311 -0.41 7.67 -7.31
N GLU A 312 -0.17 7.70 -8.63
CA GLU A 312 -1.25 7.81 -9.61
C GLU A 312 -2.09 6.53 -9.73
N THR A 313 -1.42 5.38 -9.82
CA THR A 313 -2.13 4.09 -9.98
C THR A 313 -2.89 3.67 -8.74
N PRO A 314 -2.35 3.76 -7.50
CA PRO A 314 -3.15 3.54 -6.29
C PRO A 314 -4.37 4.45 -6.23
N ALA A 315 -4.23 5.75 -6.56
CA ALA A 315 -5.35 6.69 -6.58
C ALA A 315 -6.46 6.23 -7.54
N LYS A 316 -6.10 5.77 -8.75
CA LYS A 316 -7.05 5.27 -9.76
C LYS A 316 -7.76 3.99 -9.32
N ILE A 317 -7.00 3.00 -8.82
CA ILE A 317 -7.54 1.70 -8.39
C ILE A 317 -8.57 1.90 -7.29
N PHE A 318 -8.20 2.64 -6.26
CA PHE A 318 -8.99 2.82 -5.03
C PHE A 318 -9.86 4.07 -5.03
N ARG A 319 -9.87 4.85 -6.13
CA ARG A 319 -10.66 6.07 -6.30
C ARG A 319 -10.39 7.11 -5.20
N ILE A 320 -9.14 7.24 -4.80
CA ILE A 320 -8.66 8.28 -3.89
C ILE A 320 -8.59 9.59 -4.69
N LYS A 321 -9.15 10.67 -4.13
CA LYS A 321 -9.26 11.97 -4.81
C LYS A 321 -8.15 12.92 -4.38
#